data_e716a763584175a7add97ba3507a1313
#
_entry.id   e716a763584175a7add97ba3507a1313
#
_cell.length_a   1.000
_cell.length_b   1.000
_cell.length_c   1.000
_cell.angle_alpha   90.00
_cell.angle_beta   90.00
_cell.angle_gamma   90.00
#
_symmetry.space_group_name_H-M   'P 1'
#
loop_
_entity.id
_entity.type
_entity.pdbx_description
1 polymer ?
#
loop_
_entity_poly.entity_id
_entity_poly.type
_entity_poly.pdbx_seq_one_letter_code
_entity_poly.pdbx_strand_id
1 'polypeptide(L)'
;MSNNFSRRTMLQGTAAAGVLAASGVPAVAMPKRGGKLRLGLKGANTSDTWDGRTHSDSFMINMGHGCVFECLTEVLSNGELAGELAESWSASADAKVWTFKLRKGVKFHNGKSFGADDVIESLKMHTAEGAKSAAKPIVSAITDMQKVNNHEVKMTLKTGNADFPYLLSDYHIMIYPAGMIEEAIANGIGTGPYSVVSFNPGVRAVVKRVDDHHLADRGGYFDEIEAIAINDDAARTNALLTGQVDAINNMDKKTIPLAKANPMVKIVEVTGNMQYTFPMLVGVEPFGDINVRKALKYACDREEMVSKILQGHGAIGNDNPIGPANQYVNNDLEQLAYDPDKSKHYLKKAGMSSLNIDLSASDGAFGGAVDAAQLYQNSAKAAGININVVQEPADGYWSNVWLKKGWCACYWSGRATEDWMFATAYESGVPWNDTGWEHERFQKLLLEGRAELNSDKRREIYGEMQKYVSQEGATIIPMFANYIDAHSSKIAHGPDVGNLWMLDNSRICKRWWMA
;
A
#
# COMPACT_ATOMS: atom_id res chain seq x y z
N MET A 1 -24.77 23.61 41.85
CA MET A 1 -23.90 22.78 42.69
C MET A 1 -22.46 23.01 42.22
N SER A 2 -21.65 23.73 43.01
CA SER A 2 -20.28 24.13 42.69
C SER A 2 -19.33 22.95 42.96
N ASN A 3 -18.70 22.45 41.92
CA ASN A 3 -17.64 21.45 42.06
C ASN A 3 -16.33 22.15 42.46
N ASN A 4 -16.00 22.08 43.74
CA ASN A 4 -14.69 22.49 44.27
C ASN A 4 -13.63 21.43 43.90
N PHE A 5 -12.73 21.74 42.97
CA PHE A 5 -11.52 20.96 42.74
C PHE A 5 -10.57 21.12 43.94
N SER A 6 -10.28 20.03 44.63
CA SER A 6 -9.41 20.03 45.80
C SER A 6 -7.92 20.15 45.38
N ARG A 7 -7.14 20.89 46.22
CA ARG A 7 -5.68 21.04 46.04
C ARG A 7 -4.91 19.71 45.96
N ARG A 8 -5.52 18.62 46.37
CA ARG A 8 -4.93 17.27 46.36
C ARG A 8 -4.91 16.67 44.93
N THR A 9 -5.84 17.05 44.06
CA THR A 9 -5.90 16.62 42.66
C THR A 9 -4.86 17.33 41.79
N MET A 10 -4.46 18.55 42.16
CA MET A 10 -3.40 19.29 41.47
C MET A 10 -1.98 18.74 41.78
N LEU A 11 -1.75 18.19 42.97
CA LEU A 11 -0.47 17.59 43.33
C LEU A 11 -0.25 16.19 42.76
N GLN A 12 -1.31 15.48 42.40
CA GLN A 12 -1.19 14.17 41.71
C GLN A 12 -0.86 14.29 40.22
N GLY A 13 -1.26 15.39 39.58
CA GLY A 13 -0.91 15.67 38.18
C GLY A 13 0.58 16.03 37.97
N THR A 14 1.22 16.67 38.96
CA THR A 14 2.64 17.03 38.89
C THR A 14 3.58 15.88 39.23
N ALA A 15 3.13 14.90 40.03
CA ALA A 15 3.92 13.70 40.33
C ALA A 15 3.98 12.72 39.16
N ALA A 16 2.95 12.63 38.31
CA ALA A 16 2.94 11.80 37.13
C ALA A 16 3.89 12.29 36.02
N ALA A 17 4.07 13.62 35.90
CA ALA A 17 5.02 14.19 34.93
C ALA A 17 6.50 14.00 35.37
N GLY A 18 6.77 13.93 36.69
CA GLY A 18 8.11 13.69 37.21
C GLY A 18 8.58 12.24 37.12
N VAL A 19 7.65 11.27 37.11
CA VAL A 19 7.99 9.83 37.02
C VAL A 19 8.28 9.42 35.57
N LEU A 20 7.65 10.05 34.59
CA LEU A 20 7.94 9.81 33.18
C LEU A 20 9.33 10.31 32.74
N ALA A 21 9.85 11.37 33.37
CA ALA A 21 11.21 11.86 33.11
C ALA A 21 12.31 10.94 33.66
N ALA A 22 12.00 10.08 34.64
CA ALA A 22 12.96 9.15 35.25
C ALA A 22 12.95 7.75 34.61
N SER A 23 11.98 7.43 33.74
CA SER A 23 11.83 6.09 33.17
C SER A 23 12.62 5.84 31.87
N GLY A 24 13.37 6.84 31.36
CA GLY A 24 14.17 6.68 30.14
C GLY A 24 13.36 6.37 28.86
N VAL A 25 12.02 6.45 28.91
CA VAL A 25 11.17 6.35 27.73
C VAL A 25 11.39 7.64 26.93
N PRO A 26 11.84 7.57 25.67
CA PRO A 26 11.98 8.77 24.85
C PRO A 26 10.63 9.48 24.80
N ALA A 27 10.61 10.75 25.22
CA ALA A 27 9.41 11.58 25.12
C ALA A 27 9.03 11.66 23.63
N VAL A 28 7.92 11.05 23.26
CA VAL A 28 7.35 11.23 21.92
C VAL A 28 7.07 12.72 21.77
N ALA A 29 7.72 13.36 20.81
CA ALA A 29 7.54 14.78 20.58
C ALA A 29 6.05 15.04 20.29
N MET A 30 5.42 15.90 21.10
CA MET A 30 4.02 16.28 20.86
C MET A 30 3.92 17.02 19.54
N PRO A 31 2.90 16.74 18.70
CA PRO A 31 2.68 17.46 17.45
C PRO A 31 2.62 18.98 17.66
N LYS A 32 3.43 19.71 16.90
CA LYS A 32 3.45 21.17 16.91
C LYS A 32 2.88 21.68 15.59
N ARG A 33 2.09 22.73 15.64
CA ARG A 33 1.64 23.46 14.45
C ARG A 33 2.65 24.50 14.05
N GLY A 34 2.74 24.73 12.74
CA GLY A 34 3.56 25.78 12.15
C GLY A 34 4.61 25.26 11.20
N GLY A 35 5.25 26.18 10.52
CA GLY A 35 6.33 25.94 9.60
C GLY A 35 5.93 25.46 8.22
N LYS A 36 6.94 25.31 7.37
CA LYS A 36 6.80 24.88 5.97
C LYS A 36 7.48 23.54 5.77
N LEU A 37 6.77 22.59 5.14
CA LEU A 37 7.30 21.31 4.69
C LEU A 37 7.62 21.38 3.20
N ARG A 38 8.86 21.07 2.81
CA ARG A 38 9.29 20.93 1.42
C ARG A 38 9.48 19.46 1.11
N LEU A 39 8.69 18.93 0.17
CA LEU A 39 8.73 17.52 -0.25
C LEU A 39 9.45 17.40 -1.60
N GLY A 40 10.44 16.54 -1.70
CA GLY A 40 11.01 16.08 -2.96
C GLY A 40 10.34 14.76 -3.36
N LEU A 41 9.48 14.77 -4.36
CA LEU A 41 8.69 13.59 -4.74
C LEU A 41 8.99 13.15 -6.17
N LYS A 42 8.97 11.83 -6.39
CA LYS A 42 9.07 11.26 -7.73
C LYS A 42 7.69 10.99 -8.34
N GLY A 43 7.67 10.82 -9.65
CA GLY A 43 6.53 10.35 -10.41
C GLY A 43 5.74 11.47 -11.09
N ALA A 44 6.02 12.73 -10.77
CA ALA A 44 5.32 13.86 -11.38
C ALA A 44 5.54 13.93 -12.90
N ASN A 45 4.48 14.30 -13.62
CA ASN A 45 4.51 14.46 -15.07
C ASN A 45 3.58 15.60 -15.53
N THR A 46 3.73 16.04 -16.78
CA THR A 46 2.98 17.18 -17.32
C THR A 46 1.47 16.93 -17.50
N SER A 47 1.04 15.68 -17.40
CA SER A 47 -0.38 15.30 -17.43
C SER A 47 -1.02 15.19 -16.04
N ASP A 48 -0.30 15.52 -14.97
CA ASP A 48 -0.83 15.51 -13.61
C ASP A 48 -2.06 16.41 -13.47
N THR A 49 -3.06 15.91 -12.80
CA THR A 49 -4.32 16.61 -12.51
C THR A 49 -4.80 16.28 -11.11
N TRP A 50 -5.80 17.02 -10.62
CA TRP A 50 -6.48 16.69 -9.36
C TRP A 50 -7.56 15.62 -9.50
N ASP A 51 -7.60 14.90 -10.64
CA ASP A 51 -8.51 13.78 -10.86
C ASP A 51 -7.96 12.51 -10.22
N GLY A 52 -8.43 12.19 -9.03
CA GLY A 52 -8.04 10.99 -8.29
C GLY A 52 -8.21 9.68 -9.04
N ARG A 53 -9.16 9.60 -9.98
CA ARG A 53 -9.39 8.37 -10.79
C ARG A 53 -8.14 7.89 -11.52
N THR A 54 -7.21 8.81 -11.82
CA THR A 54 -6.03 8.57 -12.65
C THR A 54 -4.69 8.65 -11.91
N HIS A 55 -4.70 8.93 -10.62
CA HIS A 55 -3.47 9.01 -9.83
C HIS A 55 -2.73 7.67 -9.84
N SER A 56 -1.47 7.67 -10.26
CA SER A 56 -0.64 6.46 -10.36
C SER A 56 0.77 6.65 -9.80
N ASP A 57 1.14 7.87 -9.43
CA ASP A 57 2.48 8.22 -8.98
C ASP A 57 2.47 8.89 -7.61
N SER A 58 3.62 8.83 -6.94
CA SER A 58 3.76 9.33 -5.57
C SER A 58 3.51 10.82 -5.43
N PHE A 59 3.77 11.64 -6.47
CA PHE A 59 3.59 13.08 -6.40
C PHE A 59 2.10 13.41 -6.22
N MET A 60 1.24 12.97 -7.15
CA MET A 60 -0.19 13.26 -7.09
C MET A 60 -0.90 12.51 -5.97
N ILE A 61 -0.48 11.26 -5.65
CA ILE A 61 -1.05 10.53 -4.51
C ILE A 61 -0.82 11.29 -3.20
N ASN A 62 0.40 11.77 -2.92
CA ASN A 62 0.68 12.52 -1.68
C ASN A 62 -0.03 13.88 -1.64
N MET A 63 -0.15 14.57 -2.78
CA MET A 63 -0.79 15.88 -2.83
C MET A 63 -2.32 15.78 -2.86
N GLY A 64 -2.88 14.74 -3.45
CA GLY A 64 -4.33 14.49 -3.44
C GLY A 64 -4.80 13.91 -2.13
N HIS A 65 -4.34 12.68 -1.82
CA HIS A 65 -4.84 11.86 -0.74
C HIS A 65 -4.33 12.32 0.64
N GLY A 66 -5.24 12.79 1.49
CA GLY A 66 -4.89 13.27 2.84
C GLY A 66 -4.17 14.62 2.90
N CYS A 67 -4.05 15.32 1.77
CA CYS A 67 -3.59 16.69 1.70
C CYS A 67 -4.73 17.62 1.24
N VAL A 68 -5.11 17.54 -0.04
CA VAL A 68 -6.19 18.38 -0.62
C VAL A 68 -7.56 17.71 -0.51
N PHE A 69 -7.61 16.39 -0.64
CA PHE A 69 -8.85 15.61 -0.62
C PHE A 69 -8.85 14.59 0.51
N GLU A 70 -10.04 14.12 0.85
CA GLU A 70 -10.28 13.06 1.82
C GLU A 70 -11.18 11.97 1.23
N CYS A 71 -11.09 10.78 1.83
CA CYS A 71 -11.93 9.62 1.55
C CYS A 71 -13.01 9.47 2.66
N LEU A 72 -13.89 8.48 2.55
CA LEU A 72 -14.82 8.18 3.64
C LEU A 72 -14.10 7.62 4.88
N THR A 73 -13.06 6.84 4.66
CA THR A 73 -12.27 6.17 5.69
C THR A 73 -10.77 6.36 5.42
N GLU A 74 -9.94 6.14 6.42
CA GLU A 74 -8.49 6.13 6.29
C GLU A 74 -7.87 4.96 7.06
N VAL A 75 -6.76 4.42 6.56
CA VAL A 75 -5.91 3.48 7.30
C VAL A 75 -4.88 4.28 8.08
N LEU A 76 -4.88 4.12 9.40
CA LEU A 76 -3.95 4.78 10.31
C LEU A 76 -2.53 4.23 10.15
N SER A 77 -1.54 4.89 10.78
CA SER A 77 -0.14 4.47 10.74
C SER A 77 0.09 3.08 11.36
N ASN A 78 -0.76 2.66 12.30
CA ASN A 78 -0.75 1.33 12.91
C ASN A 78 -1.53 0.25 12.13
N GLY A 79 -2.06 0.60 10.94
CA GLY A 79 -2.85 -0.31 10.08
C GLY A 79 -4.33 -0.40 10.41
N GLU A 80 -4.82 0.22 11.50
CA GLU A 80 -6.23 0.23 11.85
C GLU A 80 -7.05 1.13 10.92
N LEU A 81 -8.30 0.74 10.67
CA LEU A 81 -9.24 1.54 9.90
C LEU A 81 -9.92 2.58 10.79
N ALA A 82 -9.93 3.82 10.36
CA ALA A 82 -10.58 4.93 11.03
C ALA A 82 -11.54 5.68 10.09
N GLY A 83 -12.47 6.44 10.68
CA GLY A 83 -13.33 7.33 9.91
C GLY A 83 -12.60 8.62 9.53
N GLU A 84 -12.70 9.01 8.26
CA GLU A 84 -12.25 10.29 7.74
C GLU A 84 -13.46 11.19 7.50
N LEU A 85 -14.13 11.15 6.36
CA LEU A 85 -15.41 11.85 6.13
C LEU A 85 -16.62 11.08 6.66
N ALA A 86 -16.51 9.76 6.82
CA ALA A 86 -17.47 8.98 7.61
C ALA A 86 -17.10 9.04 9.09
N GLU A 87 -18.10 9.20 9.96
CA GLU A 87 -17.94 9.17 11.40
C GLU A 87 -18.03 7.73 11.94
N SER A 88 -18.88 6.93 11.32
CA SER A 88 -19.08 5.50 11.65
C SER A 88 -19.77 4.77 10.50
N TRP A 89 -19.74 3.45 10.56
CA TRP A 89 -20.45 2.58 9.61
C TRP A 89 -20.94 1.31 10.27
N SER A 90 -21.92 0.66 9.61
CA SER A 90 -22.45 -0.64 10.01
C SER A 90 -22.78 -1.47 8.78
N ALA A 91 -22.73 -2.79 8.93
CA ALA A 91 -23.06 -3.75 7.89
C ALA A 91 -24.28 -4.60 8.23
N SER A 92 -24.96 -5.14 7.21
CA SER A 92 -25.83 -6.31 7.36
C SER A 92 -25.00 -7.55 7.72
N ALA A 93 -25.65 -8.57 8.27
CA ALA A 93 -24.98 -9.79 8.73
C ALA A 93 -24.19 -10.54 7.62
N ASP A 94 -24.58 -10.35 6.37
CA ASP A 94 -23.92 -10.91 5.17
C ASP A 94 -22.91 -9.95 4.53
N ALA A 95 -22.55 -8.84 5.20
CA ALA A 95 -21.67 -7.78 4.72
C ALA A 95 -22.05 -7.19 3.34
N LYS A 96 -23.32 -7.32 2.94
CA LYS A 96 -23.80 -6.88 1.63
C LYS A 96 -24.36 -5.47 1.63
N VAL A 97 -25.00 -5.05 2.74
CA VAL A 97 -25.56 -3.71 2.87
C VAL A 97 -24.77 -2.94 3.92
N TRP A 98 -24.21 -1.80 3.50
CA TRP A 98 -23.42 -0.92 4.35
C TRP A 98 -24.12 0.42 4.53
N THR A 99 -24.12 0.94 5.75
CA THR A 99 -24.63 2.27 6.09
C THR A 99 -23.51 3.09 6.68
N PHE A 100 -23.22 4.23 6.07
CA PHE A 100 -22.18 5.18 6.51
C PHE A 100 -22.84 6.44 7.06
N LYS A 101 -22.50 6.80 8.30
CA LYS A 101 -22.85 8.08 8.89
C LYS A 101 -21.73 9.08 8.58
N LEU A 102 -22.10 10.20 7.95
CA LEU A 102 -21.18 11.21 7.50
C LEU A 102 -20.98 12.30 8.55
N ARG A 103 -19.76 12.85 8.64
CA ARG A 103 -19.46 13.96 9.55
C ARG A 103 -20.29 15.18 9.20
N LYS A 104 -20.74 15.88 10.25
CA LYS A 104 -21.46 17.14 10.13
C LYS A 104 -20.47 18.30 10.20
N GLY A 105 -20.84 19.42 9.58
CA GLY A 105 -20.07 20.67 9.64
C GLY A 105 -18.82 20.70 8.74
N VAL A 106 -18.53 19.64 7.99
CA VAL A 106 -17.44 19.60 7.02
C VAL A 106 -17.76 20.52 5.84
N LYS A 107 -16.75 21.24 5.35
CA LYS A 107 -16.85 22.11 4.17
C LYS A 107 -15.74 21.80 3.18
N PHE A 108 -16.06 21.92 1.92
CA PHE A 108 -15.07 21.99 0.85
C PHE A 108 -14.32 23.32 0.89
N HIS A 109 -13.15 23.42 0.27
CA HIS A 109 -12.31 24.62 0.25
C HIS A 109 -13.01 25.84 -0.36
N ASN A 110 -14.04 25.64 -1.19
CA ASN A 110 -14.87 26.73 -1.73
C ASN A 110 -16.05 27.10 -0.82
N GLY A 111 -16.15 26.54 0.39
CA GLY A 111 -17.19 26.81 1.38
C GLY A 111 -18.47 26.01 1.23
N LYS A 112 -18.64 25.16 0.17
CA LYS A 112 -19.77 24.27 0.02
C LYS A 112 -19.79 23.24 1.17
N SER A 113 -20.95 23.04 1.79
CA SER A 113 -21.11 22.01 2.82
C SER A 113 -21.06 20.60 2.22
N PHE A 114 -20.37 19.69 2.89
CA PHE A 114 -20.28 18.28 2.55
C PHE A 114 -21.53 17.52 2.98
N GLY A 115 -21.95 16.53 2.17
CA GLY A 115 -23.08 15.67 2.47
C GLY A 115 -23.19 14.43 1.57
N ALA A 116 -24.30 13.73 1.67
CA ALA A 116 -24.53 12.46 1.00
C ALA A 116 -24.47 12.51 -0.53
N ASP A 117 -24.92 13.63 -1.12
CA ASP A 117 -24.88 13.80 -2.58
C ASP A 117 -23.44 13.82 -3.10
N ASP A 118 -22.51 14.44 -2.34
CA ASP A 118 -21.10 14.49 -2.69
C ASP A 118 -20.47 13.09 -2.75
N VAL A 119 -20.82 12.24 -1.77
CA VAL A 119 -20.37 10.84 -1.74
C VAL A 119 -20.90 10.06 -2.94
N ILE A 120 -22.21 10.17 -3.20
CA ILE A 120 -22.87 9.41 -4.27
C ILE A 120 -22.35 9.83 -5.65
N GLU A 121 -22.21 11.14 -5.92
CA GLU A 121 -21.70 11.63 -7.19
C GLU A 121 -20.21 11.28 -7.37
N SER A 122 -19.39 11.40 -6.32
CA SER A 122 -17.98 11.02 -6.37
C SER A 122 -17.80 9.55 -6.69
N LEU A 123 -18.58 8.66 -6.10
CA LEU A 123 -18.49 7.25 -6.42
C LEU A 123 -19.00 6.95 -7.85
N LYS A 124 -20.07 7.58 -8.28
CA LYS A 124 -20.62 7.38 -9.64
C LYS A 124 -19.66 7.79 -10.75
N MET A 125 -18.79 8.80 -10.52
CA MET A 125 -17.83 9.23 -11.54
C MET A 125 -16.85 8.14 -11.97
N HIS A 126 -16.57 7.14 -11.09
CA HIS A 126 -15.65 6.03 -11.38
C HIS A 126 -16.22 5.02 -12.39
N THR A 127 -17.56 4.91 -12.49
CA THR A 127 -18.25 3.97 -13.37
C THR A 127 -18.98 4.65 -14.52
N ALA A 128 -18.85 5.97 -14.65
CA ALA A 128 -19.41 6.73 -15.77
C ALA A 128 -18.88 6.22 -17.12
N GLU A 129 -19.62 6.43 -18.17
CA GLU A 129 -19.21 6.07 -19.54
C GLU A 129 -17.89 6.76 -19.90
N GLY A 130 -16.93 6.01 -20.43
CA GLY A 130 -15.60 6.53 -20.77
C GLY A 130 -14.66 6.80 -19.58
N ALA A 131 -15.09 6.59 -18.33
CA ALA A 131 -14.25 6.83 -17.17
C ALA A 131 -13.00 5.92 -17.14
N LYS A 132 -11.83 6.55 -17.07
CA LYS A 132 -10.54 5.87 -16.89
C LYS A 132 -10.19 5.85 -15.38
N SER A 133 -10.90 5.02 -14.61
CA SER A 133 -10.70 4.93 -13.18
C SER A 133 -10.02 3.64 -12.76
N ALA A 134 -8.92 3.73 -12.02
CA ALA A 134 -8.26 2.59 -11.42
C ALA A 134 -9.10 1.95 -10.30
N ALA A 135 -9.98 2.72 -9.63
CA ALA A 135 -10.91 2.22 -8.62
C ALA A 135 -12.23 1.69 -9.21
N LYS A 136 -12.39 1.64 -10.54
CA LYS A 136 -13.61 1.11 -11.18
C LYS A 136 -14.01 -0.29 -10.66
N PRO A 137 -13.10 -1.25 -10.44
CA PRO A 137 -13.47 -2.57 -9.90
C PRO A 137 -14.12 -2.49 -8.51
N ILE A 138 -13.63 -1.60 -7.64
CA ILE A 138 -14.16 -1.39 -6.29
C ILE A 138 -15.58 -0.82 -6.38
N VAL A 139 -15.75 0.26 -7.13
CA VAL A 139 -17.04 0.97 -7.20
C VAL A 139 -18.09 0.17 -7.98
N SER A 140 -17.70 -0.61 -8.98
CA SER A 140 -18.60 -1.48 -9.75
C SER A 140 -19.21 -2.63 -8.93
N ALA A 141 -18.67 -2.91 -7.74
CA ALA A 141 -19.27 -3.85 -6.81
C ALA A 141 -20.52 -3.28 -6.12
N ILE A 142 -20.72 -1.96 -6.15
CA ILE A 142 -21.90 -1.28 -5.58
C ILE A 142 -23.02 -1.34 -6.61
N THR A 143 -24.13 -2.00 -6.24
CA THR A 143 -25.32 -2.13 -7.11
C THR A 143 -26.36 -1.04 -6.86
N ASP A 144 -26.35 -0.46 -5.66
CA ASP A 144 -27.28 0.61 -5.28
C ASP A 144 -26.66 1.54 -4.24
N MET A 145 -26.94 2.84 -4.37
CA MET A 145 -26.54 3.89 -3.43
C MET A 145 -27.75 4.76 -3.11
N GLN A 146 -28.14 4.81 -1.85
CA GLN A 146 -29.30 5.55 -1.37
C GLN A 146 -28.87 6.65 -0.40
N LYS A 147 -29.30 7.87 -0.67
CA LYS A 147 -29.27 8.96 0.30
C LYS A 147 -30.39 8.73 1.32
N VAL A 148 -30.03 8.30 2.54
CA VAL A 148 -31.00 8.15 3.62
C VAL A 148 -31.38 9.55 4.16
N ASN A 149 -30.38 10.39 4.37
CA ASN A 149 -30.51 11.82 4.69
C ASN A 149 -29.22 12.55 4.28
N ASN A 150 -29.06 13.84 4.58
CA ASN A 150 -27.89 14.61 4.19
C ASN A 150 -26.56 14.09 4.79
N HIS A 151 -26.62 13.33 5.87
CA HIS A 151 -25.44 12.81 6.56
C HIS A 151 -25.47 11.29 6.73
N GLU A 152 -26.18 10.59 5.84
CA GLU A 152 -26.23 9.13 5.89
C GLU A 152 -26.44 8.56 4.48
N VAL A 153 -25.53 7.66 4.07
CA VAL A 153 -25.59 6.95 2.79
C VAL A 153 -25.64 5.45 3.04
N LYS A 154 -26.55 4.78 2.36
CA LYS A 154 -26.67 3.32 2.34
C LYS A 154 -26.18 2.80 0.99
N MET A 155 -25.29 1.82 1.00
CA MET A 155 -24.71 1.19 -0.19
C MET A 155 -24.99 -0.30 -0.17
N THR A 156 -25.47 -0.84 -1.29
CA THR A 156 -25.70 -2.28 -1.47
C THR A 156 -24.68 -2.84 -2.44
N LEU A 157 -23.98 -3.90 -2.03
CA LEU A 157 -22.98 -4.58 -2.84
C LEU A 157 -23.59 -5.75 -3.60
N LYS A 158 -22.98 -6.11 -4.72
CA LYS A 158 -23.33 -7.31 -5.51
C LYS A 158 -23.14 -8.59 -4.69
N THR A 159 -22.05 -8.67 -3.94
CA THR A 159 -21.72 -9.75 -3.00
C THR A 159 -21.27 -9.15 -1.68
N GLY A 160 -21.42 -9.86 -0.56
CA GLY A 160 -20.92 -9.40 0.73
C GLY A 160 -19.42 -9.17 0.69
N ASN A 161 -18.96 -8.07 1.31
CA ASN A 161 -17.55 -7.75 1.45
C ASN A 161 -17.29 -7.02 2.77
N ALA A 162 -16.66 -7.72 3.72
CA ALA A 162 -16.32 -7.19 5.03
C ALA A 162 -15.22 -6.13 4.99
N ASP A 163 -14.41 -6.11 3.91
CA ASP A 163 -13.35 -5.12 3.69
C ASP A 163 -13.85 -3.86 2.98
N PHE A 164 -15.12 -3.77 2.65
CA PHE A 164 -15.64 -2.63 1.90
C PHE A 164 -15.26 -1.27 2.50
N PRO A 165 -15.31 -1.06 3.84
CA PRO A 165 -14.82 0.20 4.43
C PRO A 165 -13.31 0.44 4.21
N TYR A 166 -12.47 -0.60 4.16
CA TYR A 166 -11.05 -0.46 3.81
C TYR A 166 -10.87 -0.03 2.35
N LEU A 167 -11.67 -0.59 1.44
CA LEU A 167 -11.60 -0.21 0.02
C LEU A 167 -11.98 1.25 -0.22
N LEU A 168 -12.84 1.83 0.64
CA LEU A 168 -13.22 3.24 0.59
C LEU A 168 -12.15 4.20 1.14
N SER A 169 -11.00 3.70 1.59
CA SER A 169 -9.81 4.48 1.92
C SER A 169 -8.81 4.58 0.77
N ASP A 170 -9.07 3.95 -0.38
CA ASP A 170 -8.20 3.95 -1.54
C ASP A 170 -8.03 5.38 -2.08
N TYR A 171 -6.79 5.75 -2.41
CA TYR A 171 -6.41 7.11 -2.82
C TYR A 171 -7.04 7.58 -4.15
N HIS A 172 -7.69 6.70 -4.88
CA HIS A 172 -8.49 7.08 -6.04
C HIS A 172 -9.91 7.50 -5.65
N ILE A 173 -10.42 7.01 -4.50
CA ILE A 173 -11.82 7.21 -4.07
C ILE A 173 -11.94 8.47 -3.17
N MET A 174 -11.40 9.57 -3.67
CA MET A 174 -11.52 10.87 -3.03
C MET A 174 -12.91 11.48 -3.26
N ILE A 175 -13.39 12.28 -2.30
CA ILE A 175 -14.72 12.89 -2.37
C ILE A 175 -14.63 14.29 -2.94
N TYR A 176 -15.47 14.58 -3.93
CA TYR A 176 -15.60 15.82 -4.66
C TYR A 176 -16.96 16.49 -4.41
N PRO A 177 -17.08 17.83 -4.55
CA PRO A 177 -18.35 18.52 -4.37
C PRO A 177 -19.32 18.18 -5.52
N ALA A 178 -20.49 17.64 -5.17
CA ALA A 178 -21.57 17.31 -6.10
C ALA A 178 -22.00 18.53 -6.95
N GLY A 179 -22.20 18.30 -8.23
CA GLY A 179 -22.52 19.35 -9.20
C GLY A 179 -21.34 20.25 -9.61
N MET A 180 -20.13 20.04 -9.04
CA MET A 180 -18.94 20.86 -9.28
C MET A 180 -17.67 20.00 -9.49
N ILE A 181 -17.81 18.75 -9.87
CA ILE A 181 -16.68 17.79 -9.94
C ILE A 181 -15.59 18.29 -10.91
N GLU A 182 -15.95 18.74 -12.10
CA GLU A 182 -14.98 19.23 -13.09
C GLU A 182 -14.25 20.49 -12.61
N GLU A 183 -14.94 21.41 -11.92
CA GLU A 183 -14.33 22.59 -11.32
C GLU A 183 -13.38 22.18 -10.19
N ALA A 184 -13.77 21.21 -9.37
CA ALA A 184 -12.96 20.71 -8.27
C ALA A 184 -11.70 19.98 -8.77
N ILE A 185 -11.79 19.24 -9.87
CA ILE A 185 -10.63 18.63 -10.55
C ILE A 185 -9.71 19.71 -11.14
N ALA A 186 -10.26 20.75 -11.75
CA ALA A 186 -9.46 21.81 -12.36
C ALA A 186 -8.68 22.63 -11.31
N ASN A 187 -9.28 22.86 -10.13
CA ASN A 187 -8.75 23.79 -9.12
C ASN A 187 -8.28 23.15 -7.82
N GLY A 188 -8.41 21.83 -7.63
CA GLY A 188 -8.05 21.14 -6.39
C GLY A 188 -8.98 21.54 -5.22
N ILE A 189 -10.30 21.45 -5.42
CA ILE A 189 -11.29 21.80 -4.39
C ILE A 189 -11.71 20.51 -3.66
N GLY A 190 -11.08 20.23 -2.53
CA GLY A 190 -11.38 19.10 -1.66
C GLY A 190 -11.85 19.52 -0.28
N THR A 191 -11.87 18.55 0.64
CA THR A 191 -12.20 18.74 2.07
C THR A 191 -10.97 18.62 2.97
N GLY A 192 -9.79 18.32 2.40
CA GLY A 192 -8.58 18.00 3.13
C GLY A 192 -8.01 19.17 3.94
N PRO A 193 -7.01 18.91 4.80
CA PRO A 193 -6.43 19.92 5.69
C PRO A 193 -5.66 21.03 4.98
N TYR A 194 -5.46 20.93 3.67
CA TYR A 194 -4.74 21.93 2.88
C TYR A 194 -5.49 22.29 1.60
N SER A 195 -5.56 23.59 1.30
CA SER A 195 -6.11 24.13 0.05
C SER A 195 -4.99 24.49 -0.92
N VAL A 196 -5.26 24.37 -2.22
CA VAL A 196 -4.29 24.67 -3.29
C VAL A 196 -4.04 26.18 -3.39
N VAL A 197 -2.75 26.55 -3.37
CA VAL A 197 -2.27 27.91 -3.64
C VAL A 197 -1.78 28.02 -5.08
N SER A 198 -1.00 27.04 -5.53
CA SER A 198 -0.53 26.96 -6.91
C SER A 198 -0.24 25.52 -7.30
N PHE A 199 -0.47 25.20 -8.56
CA PHE A 199 -0.17 23.88 -9.14
C PHE A 199 0.38 24.06 -10.54
N ASN A 200 1.58 23.52 -10.76
CA ASN A 200 2.23 23.42 -12.07
C ASN A 200 2.50 21.93 -12.34
N PRO A 201 1.68 21.26 -13.17
CA PRO A 201 1.79 19.83 -13.45
C PRO A 201 3.20 19.41 -13.85
N GLY A 202 3.68 18.31 -13.29
CA GLY A 202 5.02 17.78 -13.54
C GLY A 202 6.17 18.55 -12.88
N VAL A 203 5.90 19.65 -12.17
CA VAL A 203 6.93 20.55 -11.63
C VAL A 203 6.77 20.76 -10.13
N ARG A 204 5.61 21.29 -9.70
CA ARG A 204 5.46 21.80 -8.35
C ARG A 204 3.99 21.96 -7.94
N ALA A 205 3.70 21.69 -6.66
CA ALA A 205 2.44 22.08 -6.02
C ALA A 205 2.72 22.80 -4.70
N VAL A 206 1.95 23.85 -4.40
CA VAL A 206 1.98 24.58 -3.13
C VAL A 206 0.58 24.59 -2.56
N VAL A 207 0.46 24.18 -1.30
CA VAL A 207 -0.81 24.15 -0.56
C VAL A 207 -0.64 24.81 0.80
N LYS A 208 -1.73 25.40 1.31
CA LYS A 208 -1.77 26.10 2.59
C LYS A 208 -2.80 25.46 3.51
N ARG A 209 -2.48 25.38 4.80
CA ARG A 209 -3.38 24.84 5.82
C ARG A 209 -4.74 25.55 5.86
N VAL A 210 -5.78 24.78 6.05
CA VAL A 210 -7.14 25.23 6.37
C VAL A 210 -7.27 25.31 7.89
N ASP A 211 -7.55 26.49 8.42
CA ASP A 211 -7.49 26.75 9.87
C ASP A 211 -8.59 26.04 10.66
N ASP A 212 -9.79 25.92 10.09
CA ASP A 212 -10.99 25.32 10.71
C ASP A 212 -11.30 23.92 10.16
N HIS A 213 -10.27 23.16 9.78
CA HIS A 213 -10.44 21.79 9.31
C HIS A 213 -11.07 20.90 10.41
N HIS A 214 -12.04 20.08 10.04
CA HIS A 214 -12.83 19.25 10.97
C HIS A 214 -12.04 18.18 11.76
N LEU A 215 -10.82 17.85 11.32
CA LEU A 215 -9.88 16.97 12.03
C LEU A 215 -8.59 17.71 12.42
N ALA A 216 -8.65 19.02 12.63
CA ALA A 216 -7.48 19.83 12.95
C ALA A 216 -6.75 19.38 14.22
N ASP A 217 -7.44 18.76 15.18
CA ASP A 217 -6.86 18.16 16.39
C ASP A 217 -5.99 16.94 16.12
N ARG A 218 -6.14 16.29 14.96
CA ARG A 218 -5.47 15.04 14.61
C ARG A 218 -4.56 15.11 13.37
N GLY A 219 -4.39 16.30 12.76
CA GLY A 219 -3.58 16.42 11.56
C GLY A 219 -3.52 17.80 10.97
N GLY A 220 -2.74 17.94 9.87
CA GLY A 220 -2.57 19.22 9.19
C GLY A 220 -1.72 20.19 10.01
N TYR A 221 -0.53 19.79 10.42
CA TYR A 221 0.28 20.54 11.37
C TYR A 221 1.12 21.65 10.71
N PHE A 222 1.55 21.51 9.46
CA PHE A 222 2.33 22.52 8.75
C PHE A 222 1.46 23.70 8.33
N ASP A 223 2.01 24.91 8.25
CA ASP A 223 1.31 26.09 7.72
C ASP A 223 1.22 26.03 6.20
N GLU A 224 2.29 25.56 5.56
CA GLU A 224 2.43 25.44 4.10
C GLU A 224 3.18 24.17 3.74
N ILE A 225 2.79 23.55 2.64
CA ILE A 225 3.51 22.43 2.04
C ILE A 225 3.83 22.78 0.60
N GLU A 226 5.10 22.52 0.22
CA GLU A 226 5.60 22.64 -1.12
C GLU A 226 6.12 21.31 -1.60
N ALA A 227 5.47 20.69 -2.58
CA ALA A 227 5.95 19.52 -3.26
C ALA A 227 6.70 19.91 -4.54
N ILE A 228 7.91 19.41 -4.70
CA ILE A 228 8.80 19.64 -5.84
C ILE A 228 9.02 18.30 -6.54
N ALA A 229 8.80 18.27 -7.85
CA ALA A 229 9.05 17.11 -8.67
C ALA A 229 10.56 16.86 -8.84
N ILE A 230 11.06 15.74 -8.32
CA ILE A 230 12.45 15.32 -8.49
C ILE A 230 12.45 13.83 -8.84
N ASN A 231 12.35 13.52 -10.13
CA ASN A 231 12.17 12.15 -10.60
C ASN A 231 13.45 11.28 -10.48
N ASP A 232 14.63 11.87 -10.61
CA ASP A 232 15.90 11.16 -10.44
C ASP A 232 16.18 10.87 -8.95
N ASP A 233 16.43 9.61 -8.61
CA ASP A 233 16.60 9.14 -7.22
C ASP A 233 17.83 9.77 -6.55
N ALA A 234 18.94 9.92 -7.27
CA ALA A 234 20.17 10.52 -6.76
C ALA A 234 20.01 12.04 -6.55
N ALA A 235 19.40 12.74 -7.50
CA ALA A 235 19.11 14.18 -7.38
C ALA A 235 18.16 14.43 -6.20
N ARG A 236 17.15 13.58 -6.00
CA ARG A 236 16.19 13.69 -4.89
C ARG A 236 16.88 13.48 -3.54
N THR A 237 17.74 12.48 -3.42
CA THR A 237 18.55 12.26 -2.22
C THR A 237 19.48 13.43 -1.94
N ASN A 238 20.17 13.95 -2.97
CA ASN A 238 21.04 15.12 -2.82
C ASN A 238 20.25 16.38 -2.37
N ALA A 239 19.05 16.59 -2.87
CA ALA A 239 18.20 17.71 -2.44
C ALA A 239 17.88 17.66 -0.94
N LEU A 240 17.67 16.46 -0.37
CA LEU A 240 17.51 16.29 1.06
C LEU A 240 18.83 16.53 1.81
N LEU A 241 19.93 15.93 1.38
CA LEU A 241 21.24 16.05 2.03
C LEU A 241 21.73 17.51 2.08
N THR A 242 21.40 18.31 1.08
CA THR A 242 21.74 19.74 1.01
C THR A 242 20.70 20.66 1.64
N GLY A 243 19.58 20.13 2.15
CA GLY A 243 18.51 20.89 2.81
C GLY A 243 17.65 21.71 1.83
N GLN A 244 17.62 21.37 0.55
CA GLN A 244 16.70 21.97 -0.43
C GLN A 244 15.26 21.48 -0.19
N VAL A 245 15.10 20.22 0.22
CA VAL A 245 13.82 19.64 0.67
C VAL A 245 13.95 19.07 2.07
N ASP A 246 12.82 18.88 2.76
CA ASP A 246 12.76 18.43 4.15
C ASP A 246 12.39 16.94 4.26
N ALA A 247 11.76 16.36 3.25
CA ALA A 247 11.50 14.92 3.17
C ALA A 247 11.45 14.44 1.71
N ILE A 248 11.77 13.16 1.50
CA ILE A 248 11.77 12.51 0.19
C ILE A 248 11.15 11.11 0.29
N ASN A 249 10.51 10.67 -0.78
CA ASN A 249 10.13 9.28 -0.96
C ASN A 249 11.20 8.50 -1.72
N ASN A 250 11.20 7.17 -1.55
CA ASN A 250 12.00 6.21 -2.32
C ASN A 250 13.48 6.64 -2.46
N MET A 251 14.16 6.67 -1.32
CA MET A 251 15.58 7.01 -1.24
C MET A 251 16.43 6.03 -2.06
N ASP A 252 17.43 6.52 -2.76
CA ASP A 252 18.43 5.67 -3.42
C ASP A 252 19.20 4.82 -2.39
N LYS A 253 19.05 3.49 -2.47
CA LYS A 253 19.66 2.53 -1.54
C LYS A 253 21.18 2.67 -1.48
N LYS A 254 21.85 3.02 -2.57
CA LYS A 254 23.30 3.22 -2.64
C LYS A 254 23.78 4.38 -1.76
N THR A 255 22.89 5.33 -1.47
CA THR A 255 23.20 6.52 -0.66
C THR A 255 22.85 6.38 0.81
N ILE A 256 22.20 5.27 1.22
CA ILE A 256 21.80 5.01 2.61
C ILE A 256 22.99 5.13 3.60
N PRO A 257 24.18 4.55 3.32
CA PRO A 257 25.33 4.72 4.23
C PRO A 257 25.72 6.19 4.45
N LEU A 258 25.67 7.00 3.39
CA LEU A 258 25.95 8.43 3.45
C LEU A 258 24.90 9.18 4.28
N ALA A 259 23.64 8.88 4.08
CA ALA A 259 22.55 9.50 4.86
C ALA A 259 22.61 9.10 6.32
N LYS A 260 22.91 7.84 6.65
CA LYS A 260 23.11 7.37 8.04
C LYS A 260 24.26 8.08 8.75
N ALA A 261 25.29 8.50 8.01
CA ALA A 261 26.39 9.27 8.57
C ALA A 261 26.07 10.76 8.80
N ASN A 262 24.97 11.27 8.24
CA ASN A 262 24.54 12.66 8.37
C ASN A 262 23.54 12.81 9.53
N PRO A 263 23.90 13.46 10.66
CA PRO A 263 23.01 13.60 11.81
C PRO A 263 21.77 14.46 11.54
N MET A 264 21.77 15.23 10.45
CA MET A 264 20.65 16.08 10.05
C MET A 264 19.60 15.32 9.22
N VAL A 265 19.84 14.05 8.89
CA VAL A 265 18.93 13.22 8.10
C VAL A 265 18.53 11.99 8.92
N LYS A 266 17.26 11.64 8.84
CA LYS A 266 16.69 10.41 9.40
C LYS A 266 16.11 9.57 8.26
N ILE A 267 16.35 8.27 8.33
CA ILE A 267 15.79 7.31 7.39
C ILE A 267 14.59 6.65 8.06
N VAL A 268 13.49 6.60 7.35
CA VAL A 268 12.28 5.87 7.72
C VAL A 268 12.19 4.67 6.79
N GLU A 269 12.37 3.50 7.35
CA GLU A 269 12.32 2.24 6.64
C GLU A 269 11.24 1.36 7.24
N VAL A 270 10.27 0.96 6.42
CA VAL A 270 9.16 0.11 6.83
C VAL A 270 9.02 -1.06 5.86
N THR A 271 8.79 -2.26 6.40
CA THR A 271 8.47 -3.42 5.56
C THR A 271 7.05 -3.26 5.04
N GLY A 272 6.96 -3.07 3.72
CA GLY A 272 5.70 -2.96 3.00
C GLY A 272 5.18 -4.30 2.51
N ASN A 273 4.15 -4.24 1.69
CA ASN A 273 3.54 -5.40 1.04
C ASN A 273 3.90 -5.48 -0.45
N MET A 274 4.88 -4.70 -0.93
CA MET A 274 5.43 -4.83 -2.27
C MET A 274 6.29 -6.08 -2.36
N GLN A 275 5.93 -7.00 -3.26
CA GLN A 275 6.61 -8.28 -3.42
C GLN A 275 7.18 -8.44 -4.83
N TYR A 276 8.35 -9.06 -4.93
CA TYR A 276 8.95 -9.50 -6.18
C TYR A 276 8.70 -10.99 -6.35
N THR A 277 8.32 -11.40 -7.55
CA THR A 277 7.76 -12.74 -7.77
C THR A 277 8.27 -13.38 -9.05
N PHE A 278 8.17 -14.70 -9.12
CA PHE A 278 8.40 -15.51 -10.32
C PHE A 278 7.19 -16.44 -10.54
N PRO A 279 6.08 -15.93 -11.13
CA PRO A 279 4.90 -16.73 -11.41
C PRO A 279 5.17 -17.75 -12.52
N MET A 280 4.59 -18.95 -12.34
CA MET A 280 4.64 -20.08 -13.27
C MET A 280 3.24 -20.33 -13.84
N LEU A 281 3.06 -20.30 -15.16
CA LEU A 281 1.79 -20.63 -15.79
C LEU A 281 1.53 -22.14 -15.74
N VAL A 282 0.57 -22.60 -14.91
CA VAL A 282 0.26 -24.02 -14.74
C VAL A 282 -0.24 -24.71 -16.00
N GLY A 283 -0.74 -23.97 -16.97
CA GLY A 283 -1.11 -24.48 -18.30
C GLY A 283 0.07 -24.73 -19.24
N VAL A 284 1.30 -24.40 -18.82
CA VAL A 284 2.53 -24.58 -19.60
C VAL A 284 3.40 -25.66 -18.92
N GLU A 285 3.77 -26.69 -19.67
CA GLU A 285 4.67 -27.71 -19.16
C GLU A 285 6.06 -27.14 -18.81
N PRO A 286 6.69 -27.57 -17.68
CA PRO A 286 6.25 -28.63 -16.77
C PRO A 286 5.51 -28.13 -15.51
N PHE A 287 5.01 -26.90 -15.48
CA PHE A 287 4.47 -26.23 -14.29
C PHE A 287 3.10 -26.77 -13.82
N GLY A 288 2.42 -27.58 -14.65
CA GLY A 288 1.23 -28.32 -14.24
C GLY A 288 1.47 -29.29 -13.08
N ASP A 289 2.67 -29.89 -13.01
CA ASP A 289 3.03 -30.79 -11.92
C ASP A 289 3.41 -30.04 -10.65
N ILE A 290 2.66 -30.28 -9.57
CA ILE A 290 2.92 -29.68 -8.25
C ILE A 290 4.32 -30.04 -7.71
N ASN A 291 4.86 -31.23 -8.07
CA ASN A 291 6.18 -31.62 -7.59
C ASN A 291 7.28 -30.80 -8.28
N VAL A 292 7.11 -30.42 -9.55
CA VAL A 292 8.01 -29.50 -10.23
C VAL A 292 7.98 -28.14 -9.54
N ARG A 293 6.78 -27.60 -9.26
CA ARG A 293 6.66 -26.33 -8.55
C ARG A 293 7.32 -26.38 -7.17
N LYS A 294 7.11 -27.46 -6.39
CA LYS A 294 7.77 -27.65 -5.09
C LYS A 294 9.30 -27.76 -5.23
N ALA A 295 9.79 -28.46 -6.25
CA ALA A 295 11.23 -28.53 -6.51
C ALA A 295 11.81 -27.13 -6.75
N LEU A 296 11.17 -26.31 -7.57
CA LEU A 296 11.58 -24.93 -7.82
C LEU A 296 11.52 -24.09 -6.54
N LYS A 297 10.46 -24.18 -5.74
CA LYS A 297 10.34 -23.45 -4.47
C LYS A 297 11.49 -23.74 -3.50
N TYR A 298 11.91 -25.00 -3.34
CA TYR A 298 13.03 -25.36 -2.48
C TYR A 298 14.42 -25.08 -3.09
N ALA A 299 14.51 -24.83 -4.40
CA ALA A 299 15.75 -24.45 -5.08
C ALA A 299 16.06 -22.94 -5.01
N CYS A 300 15.16 -22.15 -4.46
CA CYS A 300 15.30 -20.69 -4.36
C CYS A 300 15.95 -20.29 -3.04
N ASP A 301 17.13 -19.67 -3.09
CA ASP A 301 17.78 -19.06 -1.91
C ASP A 301 17.25 -17.65 -1.68
N ARG A 302 16.23 -17.56 -0.83
CA ARG A 302 15.53 -16.30 -0.52
C ARG A 302 16.38 -15.36 0.32
N GLU A 303 17.21 -15.87 1.21
CA GLU A 303 18.11 -15.09 2.05
C GLU A 303 19.15 -14.38 1.18
N GLU A 304 19.76 -15.09 0.23
CA GLU A 304 20.69 -14.50 -0.72
C GLU A 304 20.02 -13.42 -1.57
N MET A 305 18.77 -13.64 -2.03
CA MET A 305 18.02 -12.63 -2.78
C MET A 305 17.76 -11.36 -1.98
N VAL A 306 17.29 -11.46 -0.74
CA VAL A 306 17.10 -10.28 0.13
C VAL A 306 18.43 -9.56 0.35
N SER A 307 19.51 -10.31 0.62
CA SER A 307 20.83 -9.73 0.88
C SER A 307 21.42 -9.01 -0.34
N LYS A 308 21.33 -9.60 -1.54
CA LYS A 308 21.99 -9.10 -2.74
C LYS A 308 21.13 -8.12 -3.53
N ILE A 309 19.85 -8.44 -3.76
CA ILE A 309 18.94 -7.63 -4.58
C ILE A 309 18.38 -6.46 -3.78
N LEU A 310 17.92 -6.72 -2.56
CA LEU A 310 17.38 -5.70 -1.69
C LEU A 310 18.45 -5.06 -0.78
N GLN A 311 19.71 -5.52 -0.82
CA GLN A 311 20.80 -5.03 0.03
C GLN A 311 20.45 -5.10 1.53
N GLY A 312 19.65 -6.10 1.92
CA GLY A 312 19.13 -6.26 3.28
C GLY A 312 17.89 -5.40 3.60
N HIS A 313 17.44 -4.58 2.66
CA HIS A 313 16.27 -3.69 2.84
C HIS A 313 14.97 -4.38 2.39
N GLY A 314 14.59 -5.43 3.10
CA GLY A 314 13.39 -6.21 2.81
C GLY A 314 13.18 -7.36 3.78
N ALA A 315 12.09 -8.09 3.59
CA ALA A 315 11.77 -9.31 4.32
C ALA A 315 11.81 -10.52 3.40
N ILE A 316 12.15 -11.68 3.96
CA ILE A 316 12.12 -12.95 3.25
C ILE A 316 10.67 -13.32 2.97
N GLY A 317 10.38 -13.68 1.73
CA GLY A 317 9.07 -14.17 1.30
C GLY A 317 8.89 -15.65 1.63
N ASN A 318 7.65 -16.12 1.55
CA ASN A 318 7.29 -17.53 1.81
C ASN A 318 6.29 -18.05 0.78
N ASP A 319 6.45 -17.64 -0.47
CA ASP A 319 5.65 -18.03 -1.64
C ASP A 319 4.13 -17.82 -1.45
N ASN A 320 3.78 -16.83 -0.62
CA ASN A 320 2.41 -16.34 -0.49
C ASN A 320 2.42 -14.80 -0.51
N PRO A 321 1.37 -14.16 -1.07
CA PRO A 321 1.37 -12.71 -1.31
C PRO A 321 1.05 -11.88 -0.07
N ILE A 322 0.66 -12.51 1.03
CA ILE A 322 0.31 -11.81 2.26
C ILE A 322 1.59 -11.67 3.09
N GLY A 323 2.03 -10.43 3.21
CA GLY A 323 3.29 -10.08 3.84
C GLY A 323 3.11 -9.43 5.22
N PRO A 324 4.22 -9.01 5.84
CA PRO A 324 4.21 -8.46 7.21
C PRO A 324 3.34 -7.21 7.40
N ALA A 325 3.01 -6.51 6.31
CA ALA A 325 2.13 -5.33 6.35
C ALA A 325 0.63 -5.66 6.38
N ASN A 326 0.25 -6.92 6.20
CA ASN A 326 -1.14 -7.33 6.15
C ASN A 326 -1.69 -7.73 7.52
N GLN A 327 -2.97 -7.40 7.77
CA GLN A 327 -3.63 -7.58 9.07
C GLN A 327 -3.73 -9.06 9.51
N TYR A 328 -3.94 -9.97 8.56
CA TYR A 328 -4.13 -11.40 8.81
C TYR A 328 -2.95 -12.23 8.31
N VAL A 329 -1.73 -11.67 8.34
CA VAL A 329 -0.52 -12.45 8.03
C VAL A 329 -0.42 -13.67 8.94
N ASN A 330 -0.15 -14.83 8.34
CA ASN A 330 0.03 -16.08 9.08
C ASN A 330 1.50 -16.25 9.48
N ASN A 331 1.82 -15.86 10.71
CA ASN A 331 3.18 -15.97 11.25
C ASN A 331 3.57 -17.41 11.63
N ASP A 332 2.61 -18.35 11.68
CA ASP A 332 2.84 -19.76 12.00
C ASP A 332 3.09 -20.60 10.73
N LEU A 333 3.08 -19.98 9.55
CA LEU A 333 3.35 -20.67 8.30
C LEU A 333 4.83 -21.07 8.24
N GLU A 334 5.09 -22.38 8.10
CA GLU A 334 6.46 -22.93 7.97
C GLU A 334 7.20 -22.24 6.82
N GLN A 335 8.40 -21.70 7.12
CA GLN A 335 9.23 -21.03 6.12
C GLN A 335 9.79 -22.03 5.12
N LEU A 336 9.56 -21.77 3.84
CA LEU A 336 10.19 -22.52 2.74
C LEU A 336 11.67 -22.10 2.62
N ALA A 337 12.51 -22.75 3.39
CA ALA A 337 13.96 -22.53 3.34
C ALA A 337 14.57 -23.13 2.07
N TYR A 338 15.72 -22.60 1.66
CA TYR A 338 16.54 -23.21 0.61
C TYR A 338 16.99 -24.60 1.00
N ASP A 339 16.61 -25.62 0.22
CA ASP A 339 16.90 -27.02 0.49
C ASP A 339 17.05 -27.79 -0.84
N PRO A 340 18.28 -27.86 -1.39
CA PRO A 340 18.54 -28.58 -2.64
C PRO A 340 18.20 -30.07 -2.60
N ASP A 341 18.26 -30.71 -1.43
CA ASP A 341 17.96 -32.15 -1.33
C ASP A 341 16.45 -32.41 -1.33
N LYS A 342 15.65 -31.54 -0.67
CA LYS A 342 14.18 -31.52 -0.85
C LYS A 342 13.81 -31.20 -2.31
N SER A 343 14.50 -30.28 -2.95
CA SER A 343 14.27 -29.97 -4.36
C SER A 343 14.48 -31.22 -5.25
N LYS A 344 15.61 -31.92 -5.11
CA LYS A 344 15.88 -33.20 -5.80
C LYS A 344 14.81 -34.26 -5.51
N HIS A 345 14.37 -34.36 -4.25
CA HIS A 345 13.31 -35.27 -3.87
C HIS A 345 12.02 -35.02 -4.66
N TYR A 346 11.61 -33.76 -4.80
CA TYR A 346 10.41 -33.42 -5.55
C TYR A 346 10.60 -33.60 -7.06
N LEU A 347 11.79 -33.29 -7.64
CA LEU A 347 12.08 -33.63 -9.03
C LEU A 347 11.93 -35.14 -9.29
N LYS A 348 12.46 -35.97 -8.39
CA LYS A 348 12.31 -37.43 -8.51
C LYS A 348 10.84 -37.85 -8.42
N LYS A 349 10.02 -37.22 -7.58
CA LYS A 349 8.57 -37.48 -7.55
C LYS A 349 7.86 -37.09 -8.85
N ALA A 350 8.35 -36.07 -9.55
CA ALA A 350 7.90 -35.69 -10.88
C ALA A 350 8.45 -36.63 -12.01
N GLY A 351 9.20 -37.69 -11.65
CA GLY A 351 9.82 -38.57 -12.63
C GLY A 351 11.06 -38.02 -13.31
N MET A 352 11.66 -36.96 -12.78
CA MET A 352 12.79 -36.24 -13.37
C MET A 352 14.07 -36.42 -12.55
N SER A 353 15.22 -36.58 -13.22
CA SER A 353 16.55 -36.54 -12.59
C SER A 353 17.21 -35.18 -12.67
N SER A 354 16.80 -34.36 -13.61
CA SER A 354 17.22 -32.96 -13.82
C SER A 354 16.12 -32.22 -14.55
N LEU A 355 16.17 -30.89 -14.50
CA LEU A 355 15.23 -30.01 -15.19
C LEU A 355 15.99 -28.90 -15.92
N ASN A 356 15.69 -28.70 -17.22
CA ASN A 356 16.16 -27.55 -17.99
C ASN A 356 14.95 -26.67 -18.30
N ILE A 357 15.02 -25.37 -17.93
CA ILE A 357 13.86 -24.50 -18.01
C ILE A 357 14.26 -23.02 -18.19
N ASP A 358 13.46 -22.28 -18.96
CA ASP A 358 13.67 -20.86 -19.18
C ASP A 358 12.98 -20.01 -18.10
N LEU A 359 13.67 -18.96 -17.63
CA LEU A 359 13.13 -17.89 -16.80
C LEU A 359 13.34 -16.56 -17.50
N SER A 360 12.27 -15.94 -17.98
CA SER A 360 12.29 -14.62 -18.58
C SER A 360 12.39 -13.53 -17.52
N ALA A 361 13.36 -12.63 -17.62
CA ALA A 361 13.57 -11.55 -16.67
C ALA A 361 13.95 -10.22 -17.37
N SER A 362 13.52 -9.12 -16.78
CA SER A 362 13.86 -7.76 -17.21
C SER A 362 13.83 -6.80 -16.03
N ASP A 363 14.72 -5.83 -15.99
CA ASP A 363 14.65 -4.73 -15.01
C ASP A 363 13.43 -3.82 -15.22
N GLY A 364 12.71 -4.00 -16.35
CA GLY A 364 11.37 -3.46 -16.53
C GLY A 364 10.29 -4.11 -15.65
N ALA A 365 10.54 -5.34 -15.12
CA ALA A 365 9.67 -5.95 -14.12
C ALA A 365 9.90 -5.33 -12.74
N PHE A 366 11.14 -5.35 -12.27
CA PHE A 366 11.60 -4.66 -11.06
C PHE A 366 13.12 -4.44 -11.13
N GLY A 367 13.63 -3.42 -10.45
CA GLY A 367 15.06 -3.15 -10.45
C GLY A 367 15.87 -4.32 -9.88
N GLY A 368 16.79 -4.87 -10.67
CA GLY A 368 17.59 -6.06 -10.33
C GLY A 368 16.91 -7.40 -10.62
N ALA A 369 15.85 -7.44 -11.44
CA ALA A 369 15.14 -8.69 -11.77
C ALA A 369 16.04 -9.68 -12.54
N VAL A 370 16.91 -9.19 -13.42
CA VAL A 370 17.86 -10.05 -14.15
C VAL A 370 18.88 -10.65 -13.17
N ASP A 371 19.41 -9.84 -12.26
CA ASP A 371 20.34 -10.32 -11.22
C ASP A 371 19.68 -11.34 -10.28
N ALA A 372 18.41 -11.10 -9.90
CA ALA A 372 17.64 -12.04 -9.10
C ALA A 372 17.43 -13.38 -9.81
N ALA A 373 17.12 -13.36 -11.11
CA ALA A 373 17.02 -14.59 -11.92
C ALA A 373 18.36 -15.32 -12.02
N GLN A 374 19.48 -14.62 -12.11
CA GLN A 374 20.82 -15.21 -12.11
C GLN A 374 21.21 -15.83 -10.75
N LEU A 375 20.87 -15.17 -9.64
CA LEU A 375 21.03 -15.75 -8.30
C LEU A 375 20.22 -17.04 -8.18
N TYR A 376 18.98 -17.01 -8.66
CA TYR A 376 18.14 -18.20 -8.65
C TYR A 376 18.73 -19.33 -9.54
N GLN A 377 19.19 -19.00 -10.75
CA GLN A 377 19.92 -19.95 -11.60
C GLN A 377 21.07 -20.61 -10.84
N ASN A 378 21.84 -19.83 -10.07
CA ASN A 378 22.98 -20.36 -9.33
C ASN A 378 22.57 -21.28 -8.18
N SER A 379 21.60 -20.88 -7.35
CA SER A 379 21.12 -21.70 -6.24
C SER A 379 20.47 -23.01 -6.73
N ALA A 380 19.73 -22.96 -7.84
CA ALA A 380 19.02 -24.11 -8.40
C ALA A 380 19.96 -25.23 -8.95
N LYS A 381 21.17 -24.91 -9.33
CA LYS A 381 22.17 -25.88 -9.86
C LYS A 381 22.44 -27.03 -8.88
N ALA A 382 22.49 -26.73 -7.58
CA ALA A 382 22.72 -27.75 -6.55
C ALA A 382 21.61 -28.81 -6.51
N ALA A 383 20.42 -28.46 -6.98
CA ALA A 383 19.27 -29.38 -7.10
C ALA A 383 19.18 -30.12 -8.45
N GLY A 384 20.11 -29.90 -9.38
CA GLY A 384 20.04 -30.45 -10.73
C GLY A 384 19.05 -29.68 -11.64
N ILE A 385 18.71 -28.44 -11.29
CA ILE A 385 17.85 -27.58 -12.09
C ILE A 385 18.73 -26.57 -12.83
N ASN A 386 18.67 -26.59 -14.15
CA ASN A 386 19.37 -25.69 -15.05
C ASN A 386 18.41 -24.62 -15.55
N ILE A 387 18.39 -23.47 -14.88
CA ILE A 387 17.59 -22.33 -15.32
C ILE A 387 18.38 -21.58 -16.40
N ASN A 388 17.77 -21.42 -17.58
CA ASN A 388 18.27 -20.52 -18.61
C ASN A 388 17.60 -19.15 -18.41
N VAL A 389 18.37 -18.14 -18.00
CA VAL A 389 17.85 -16.77 -17.83
C VAL A 389 17.76 -16.11 -19.19
N VAL A 390 16.52 -15.83 -19.62
CA VAL A 390 16.22 -15.11 -20.85
C VAL A 390 16.03 -13.64 -20.51
N GLN A 391 17.02 -12.82 -20.87
CA GLN A 391 16.92 -11.38 -20.65
C GLN A 391 15.99 -10.77 -21.70
N GLU A 392 14.89 -10.18 -21.24
CA GLU A 392 13.87 -9.56 -22.07
C GLU A 392 14.03 -8.03 -22.12
N PRO A 393 13.61 -7.38 -23.22
CA PRO A 393 13.55 -5.92 -23.26
C PRO A 393 12.61 -5.34 -22.19
N ALA A 394 12.96 -4.20 -21.62
CA ALA A 394 12.06 -3.49 -20.70
C ALA A 394 10.81 -2.95 -21.43
N ASP A 395 11.01 -2.46 -22.67
CA ASP A 395 9.90 -2.04 -23.52
C ASP A 395 9.05 -3.24 -23.96
N GLY A 396 7.75 -3.12 -23.79
CA GLY A 396 6.80 -4.19 -24.11
C GLY A 396 6.81 -5.40 -23.15
N TYR A 397 7.55 -5.37 -22.04
CA TYR A 397 7.64 -6.49 -21.10
C TYR A 397 6.25 -6.98 -20.62
N TRP A 398 5.41 -6.05 -20.20
CA TRP A 398 4.08 -6.36 -19.67
C TRP A 398 3.09 -6.90 -20.71
N SER A 399 3.29 -6.58 -21.98
CA SER A 399 2.42 -7.06 -23.08
C SER A 399 2.92 -8.35 -23.73
N ASN A 400 4.25 -8.60 -23.72
CA ASN A 400 4.86 -9.68 -24.47
C ASN A 400 5.41 -10.82 -23.60
N VAL A 401 5.67 -10.57 -22.31
CA VAL A 401 6.29 -11.52 -21.38
C VAL A 401 5.33 -11.94 -20.28
N TRP A 402 4.87 -10.99 -19.46
CA TRP A 402 3.94 -11.28 -18.37
C TRP A 402 2.62 -11.85 -18.92
N LEU A 403 2.09 -12.90 -18.29
CA LEU A 403 0.91 -13.66 -18.78
C LEU A 403 1.09 -14.32 -20.16
N LYS A 404 2.29 -14.38 -20.72
CA LYS A 404 2.57 -14.96 -22.04
C LYS A 404 3.66 -16.04 -21.99
N LYS A 405 4.74 -15.79 -21.25
CA LYS A 405 5.84 -16.74 -21.05
C LYS A 405 5.52 -17.67 -19.88
N GLY A 406 5.92 -18.92 -19.96
CA GLY A 406 5.60 -19.94 -18.94
C GLY A 406 6.12 -19.60 -17.56
N TRP A 407 7.24 -18.87 -17.46
CA TRP A 407 7.85 -18.45 -16.20
C TRP A 407 8.60 -17.15 -16.38
N CYS A 408 8.29 -16.15 -15.56
CA CYS A 408 8.91 -14.83 -15.71
C CYS A 408 9.05 -14.09 -14.37
N ALA A 409 9.89 -13.06 -14.35
CA ALA A 409 9.97 -12.11 -13.25
C ALA A 409 8.74 -11.18 -13.25
N CYS A 410 8.20 -10.90 -12.08
CA CYS A 410 7.07 -9.98 -11.90
C CYS A 410 7.18 -9.26 -10.55
N TYR A 411 6.41 -8.22 -10.36
CA TYR A 411 6.18 -7.61 -9.05
C TYR A 411 4.69 -7.35 -8.82
N TRP A 412 4.32 -7.32 -7.57
CA TRP A 412 3.03 -6.82 -7.14
C TRP A 412 3.22 -5.71 -6.12
N SER A 413 2.68 -4.53 -6.38
CA SER A 413 2.41 -3.59 -5.30
C SER A 413 1.31 -4.21 -4.47
N GLY A 414 1.52 -4.33 -3.16
CA GLY A 414 0.56 -4.98 -2.27
C GLY A 414 -0.82 -4.32 -2.29
N ARG A 415 -1.77 -5.03 -1.72
CA ARG A 415 -3.13 -4.55 -1.51
C ARG A 415 -3.37 -4.33 -0.03
N ALA A 416 -4.28 -3.42 0.31
CA ALA A 416 -4.56 -3.06 1.70
C ALA A 416 -5.17 -4.22 2.49
N THR A 417 -5.86 -5.15 1.83
CA THR A 417 -6.46 -6.32 2.46
C THR A 417 -6.10 -7.61 1.76
N GLU A 418 -6.17 -8.72 2.49
CA GLU A 418 -5.92 -10.07 2.00
C GLU A 418 -6.90 -10.45 0.90
N ASP A 419 -8.20 -10.18 1.10
CA ASP A 419 -9.22 -10.43 0.07
C ASP A 419 -8.88 -9.74 -1.23
N TRP A 420 -8.50 -8.46 -1.17
CA TRP A 420 -8.18 -7.71 -2.38
C TRP A 420 -6.96 -8.29 -3.12
N MET A 421 -5.93 -8.70 -2.40
CA MET A 421 -4.76 -9.33 -3.03
C MET A 421 -5.13 -10.69 -3.65
N PHE A 422 -5.84 -11.53 -2.91
CA PHE A 422 -6.24 -12.84 -3.40
C PHE A 422 -7.25 -12.75 -4.55
N ALA A 423 -8.23 -11.85 -4.47
CA ALA A 423 -9.21 -11.61 -5.53
C ALA A 423 -8.57 -11.04 -6.81
N THR A 424 -7.48 -10.29 -6.69
CA THR A 424 -6.82 -9.68 -7.85
C THR A 424 -5.96 -10.68 -8.62
N ALA A 425 -5.20 -11.54 -7.90
CA ALA A 425 -4.14 -12.35 -8.50
C ALA A 425 -4.33 -13.87 -8.38
N TYR A 426 -5.31 -14.35 -7.58
CA TYR A 426 -5.50 -15.79 -7.30
C TYR A 426 -6.94 -16.28 -7.46
N GLU A 427 -7.92 -15.40 -7.60
CA GLU A 427 -9.30 -15.80 -7.90
C GLU A 427 -9.36 -16.40 -9.32
N SER A 428 -10.13 -17.49 -9.49
CA SER A 428 -10.28 -18.16 -10.79
C SER A 428 -10.92 -17.23 -11.82
N GLY A 429 -10.37 -17.23 -13.02
CA GLY A 429 -10.92 -16.48 -14.16
C GLY A 429 -10.68 -14.98 -14.14
N VAL A 430 -9.98 -14.42 -13.14
CA VAL A 430 -9.60 -13.00 -13.17
C VAL A 430 -8.45 -12.75 -14.14
N PRO A 431 -8.44 -11.59 -14.83
CA PRO A 431 -7.45 -11.30 -15.88
C PRO A 431 -5.99 -11.28 -15.39
N TRP A 432 -5.77 -11.05 -14.10
CA TRP A 432 -4.43 -10.91 -13.51
C TRP A 432 -4.00 -12.11 -12.67
N ASN A 433 -4.72 -13.23 -12.73
CA ASN A 433 -4.19 -14.49 -12.21
C ASN A 433 -3.03 -14.94 -13.12
N ASP A 434 -1.82 -14.51 -12.77
CA ASP A 434 -0.62 -14.66 -13.58
C ASP A 434 0.01 -16.06 -13.51
N THR A 435 -0.67 -16.99 -12.86
CA THR A 435 -0.31 -18.40 -12.80
C THR A 435 -1.34 -19.33 -13.45
N GLY A 436 -2.58 -18.89 -13.57
CA GLY A 436 -3.70 -19.77 -13.92
C GLY A 436 -3.94 -20.90 -12.91
N TRP A 437 -3.34 -20.80 -11.70
CA TRP A 437 -3.55 -21.79 -10.64
C TRP A 437 -4.97 -21.69 -10.10
N GLU A 438 -5.62 -22.84 -9.99
CA GLU A 438 -6.97 -22.97 -9.45
C GLU A 438 -6.99 -24.04 -8.35
N HIS A 439 -7.70 -23.75 -7.26
CA HIS A 439 -7.86 -24.68 -6.16
C HIS A 439 -9.25 -24.52 -5.55
N GLU A 440 -10.09 -25.57 -5.62
CA GLU A 440 -11.51 -25.49 -5.24
C GLU A 440 -11.73 -24.98 -3.81
N ARG A 441 -10.98 -25.53 -2.83
CA ARG A 441 -11.10 -25.11 -1.43
C ARG A 441 -10.66 -23.66 -1.24
N PHE A 442 -9.60 -23.22 -1.93
CA PHE A 442 -9.15 -21.82 -1.88
C PHE A 442 -10.24 -20.87 -2.38
N GLN A 443 -10.90 -21.18 -3.50
CA GLN A 443 -11.98 -20.35 -4.04
C GLN A 443 -13.18 -20.26 -3.07
N LYS A 444 -13.52 -21.37 -2.39
CA LYS A 444 -14.56 -21.35 -1.35
C LYS A 444 -14.17 -20.47 -0.18
N LEU A 445 -12.95 -20.61 0.33
CA LEU A 445 -12.42 -19.81 1.42
C LEU A 445 -12.37 -18.31 1.09
N LEU A 446 -12.04 -17.97 -0.15
CA LEU A 446 -12.02 -16.58 -0.61
C LEU A 446 -13.42 -15.94 -0.48
N LEU A 447 -14.47 -16.64 -0.90
CA LEU A 447 -15.84 -16.14 -0.78
C LEU A 447 -16.31 -16.11 0.68
N GLU A 448 -15.96 -17.12 1.49
CA GLU A 448 -16.25 -17.17 2.91
C GLU A 448 -15.57 -16.02 3.67
N GLY A 449 -14.27 -15.83 3.48
CA GLY A 449 -13.49 -14.77 4.13
C GLY A 449 -13.91 -13.37 3.73
N ARG A 450 -14.29 -13.18 2.46
CA ARG A 450 -14.81 -11.91 1.93
C ARG A 450 -16.06 -11.44 2.66
N ALA A 451 -16.98 -12.34 2.98
CA ALA A 451 -18.25 -12.02 3.62
C ALA A 451 -18.22 -12.10 5.16
N GLU A 452 -17.19 -12.69 5.76
CA GLU A 452 -17.08 -12.88 7.20
C GLU A 452 -16.73 -11.56 7.92
N LEU A 453 -17.53 -11.16 8.91
CA LEU A 453 -17.34 -9.95 9.72
C LEU A 453 -16.51 -10.19 10.99
N ASN A 454 -16.41 -11.44 11.45
CA ASN A 454 -15.64 -11.77 12.65
C ASN A 454 -14.15 -11.86 12.31
N SER A 455 -13.33 -11.01 12.94
CA SER A 455 -11.90 -10.89 12.67
C SER A 455 -11.11 -12.17 12.96
N ASP A 456 -11.48 -12.93 14.02
CA ASP A 456 -10.76 -14.17 14.38
C ASP A 456 -11.01 -15.26 13.34
N LYS A 457 -12.27 -15.41 12.90
CA LYS A 457 -12.60 -16.33 11.80
C LYS A 457 -11.95 -15.94 10.48
N ARG A 458 -11.86 -14.64 10.16
CA ARG A 458 -11.13 -14.17 8.98
C ARG A 458 -9.67 -14.54 9.06
N ARG A 459 -9.03 -14.42 10.22
CA ARG A 459 -7.65 -14.81 10.44
C ARG A 459 -7.43 -16.31 10.17
N GLU A 460 -8.35 -17.16 10.64
CA GLU A 460 -8.31 -18.60 10.37
C GLU A 460 -8.46 -18.89 8.87
N ILE A 461 -9.44 -18.28 8.21
CA ILE A 461 -9.72 -18.45 6.78
C ILE A 461 -8.51 -18.02 5.93
N TYR A 462 -8.04 -16.79 6.12
CA TYR A 462 -6.90 -16.28 5.36
C TYR A 462 -5.60 -16.99 5.72
N GLY A 463 -5.45 -17.49 6.94
CA GLY A 463 -4.32 -18.34 7.34
C GLY A 463 -4.29 -19.68 6.58
N GLU A 464 -5.45 -20.33 6.39
CA GLU A 464 -5.59 -21.53 5.56
C GLU A 464 -5.29 -21.23 4.09
N MET A 465 -5.79 -20.12 3.55
CA MET A 465 -5.53 -19.71 2.17
C MET A 465 -4.04 -19.45 1.90
N GLN A 466 -3.34 -18.77 2.80
CA GLN A 466 -1.90 -18.55 2.72
C GLN A 466 -1.12 -19.87 2.66
N LYS A 467 -1.55 -20.87 3.43
CA LYS A 467 -0.95 -22.20 3.40
C LYS A 467 -1.11 -22.87 2.04
N TYR A 468 -2.31 -22.83 1.42
CA TYR A 468 -2.51 -23.38 0.09
C TYR A 468 -1.62 -22.70 -0.95
N VAL A 469 -1.57 -21.38 -0.97
CA VAL A 469 -0.75 -20.64 -1.94
C VAL A 469 0.74 -20.91 -1.75
N SER A 470 1.22 -20.90 -0.51
CA SER A 470 2.63 -21.20 -0.21
C SER A 470 3.02 -22.61 -0.62
N GLN A 471 2.21 -23.62 -0.28
CA GLN A 471 2.56 -25.03 -0.47
C GLN A 471 2.21 -25.57 -1.86
N GLU A 472 1.14 -25.09 -2.48
CA GLU A 472 0.59 -25.67 -3.71
C GLU A 472 0.49 -24.66 -4.86
N GLY A 473 0.47 -23.36 -4.55
CA GLY A 473 0.39 -22.30 -5.54
C GLY A 473 1.57 -22.30 -6.51
N ALA A 474 1.40 -21.57 -7.60
CA ALA A 474 2.34 -21.60 -8.72
C ALA A 474 3.20 -20.32 -8.80
N THR A 475 3.33 -19.57 -7.71
CA THR A 475 4.21 -18.41 -7.64
C THR A 475 5.34 -18.65 -6.65
N ILE A 476 6.55 -18.22 -7.01
CA ILE A 476 7.67 -18.10 -6.08
C ILE A 476 7.76 -16.64 -5.67
N ILE A 477 7.66 -16.36 -4.36
CA ILE A 477 7.74 -15.03 -3.78
C ILE A 477 8.92 -15.02 -2.81
N PRO A 478 10.13 -14.72 -3.30
CA PRO A 478 11.32 -14.81 -2.47
C PRO A 478 11.45 -13.65 -1.49
N MET A 479 10.89 -12.49 -1.79
CA MET A 479 11.16 -11.27 -1.01
C MET A 479 10.05 -10.24 -1.08
N PHE A 480 9.89 -9.50 0.02
CA PHE A 480 9.12 -8.27 0.13
C PHE A 480 10.08 -7.09 0.24
N ALA A 481 9.89 -6.05 -0.56
CA ALA A 481 10.73 -4.87 -0.54
C ALA A 481 10.26 -3.86 0.51
N ASN A 482 11.20 -3.27 1.27
CA ASN A 482 10.90 -2.18 2.18
C ASN A 482 10.65 -0.87 1.41
N TYR A 483 9.75 -0.05 1.95
CA TYR A 483 9.69 1.38 1.62
C TYR A 483 10.78 2.09 2.40
N ILE A 484 11.58 2.89 1.72
CA ILE A 484 12.70 3.63 2.31
C ILE A 484 12.52 5.09 1.97
N ASP A 485 12.03 5.83 2.93
CA ASP A 485 11.86 7.27 2.87
C ASP A 485 12.92 7.95 3.74
N ALA A 486 13.14 9.24 3.56
CA ALA A 486 14.06 9.97 4.41
C ALA A 486 13.59 11.40 4.65
N HIS A 487 13.94 11.94 5.82
CA HIS A 487 13.57 13.30 6.17
C HIS A 487 14.67 14.01 6.97
N SER A 488 14.62 15.35 6.96
CA SER A 488 15.44 16.19 7.80
C SER A 488 15.12 15.97 9.28
N SER A 489 16.10 16.07 10.17
CA SER A 489 15.92 16.06 11.60
C SER A 489 14.99 17.17 12.13
N LYS A 490 14.64 18.15 11.29
CA LYS A 490 13.65 19.20 11.58
C LYS A 490 12.20 18.71 11.51
N ILE A 491 11.99 17.51 10.98
CA ILE A 491 10.67 16.90 10.85
C ILE A 491 10.56 15.76 11.87
N ALA A 492 9.37 15.61 12.44
CA ALA A 492 9.02 14.53 13.35
C ALA A 492 7.71 13.87 12.95
N HIS A 493 7.52 12.65 13.43
CA HIS A 493 6.30 11.87 13.25
C HIS A 493 6.00 11.05 14.51
N GLY A 494 4.84 10.39 14.55
CA GLY A 494 4.47 9.45 15.61
C GLY A 494 5.38 8.22 15.67
N PRO A 495 5.20 7.36 16.67
CA PRO A 495 6.00 6.14 16.81
C PRO A 495 5.76 5.15 15.65
N ASP A 496 4.55 5.11 15.13
CA ASP A 496 4.16 4.26 14.03
C ASP A 496 4.22 5.04 12.71
N VAL A 497 4.67 4.37 11.65
CA VAL A 497 4.66 4.86 10.27
C VAL A 497 3.95 3.82 9.41
N GLY A 498 2.96 4.25 8.67
CA GLY A 498 2.18 3.37 7.81
C GLY A 498 3.04 2.71 6.72
N ASN A 499 2.72 1.48 6.41
CA ASN A 499 3.54 0.59 5.58
C ASN A 499 2.81 0.02 4.34
N LEU A 500 1.61 0.53 4.01
CA LEU A 500 0.92 0.19 2.77
C LEU A 500 1.54 0.90 1.58
N TRP A 501 1.97 2.16 1.78
CA TRP A 501 2.62 3.01 0.77
C TRP A 501 3.70 3.88 1.43
N MET A 502 4.57 4.47 0.61
CA MET A 502 5.62 5.40 1.04
C MET A 502 5.05 6.61 1.82
N LEU A 503 5.90 7.26 2.61
CA LEU A 503 5.58 8.50 3.34
C LEU A 503 4.31 8.36 4.21
N ASP A 504 4.30 7.30 5.05
CA ASP A 504 3.22 7.05 6.01
C ASP A 504 1.86 6.87 5.32
N ASN A 505 1.77 5.91 4.39
CA ASN A 505 0.61 5.68 3.54
C ASN A 505 0.21 6.91 2.69
N SER A 506 1.21 7.68 2.21
CA SER A 506 1.03 8.96 1.52
C SER A 506 0.27 10.00 2.35
N ARG A 507 0.38 9.92 3.67
CA ARG A 507 -0.28 10.82 4.64
C ARG A 507 0.70 11.73 5.39
N ILE A 508 1.95 11.85 4.92
CA ILE A 508 2.96 12.72 5.52
C ILE A 508 2.44 14.14 5.76
N CYS A 509 1.70 14.71 4.81
CA CYS A 509 1.11 16.05 4.91
C CYS A 509 0.17 16.18 6.10
N LYS A 510 -0.57 15.13 6.43
CA LYS A 510 -1.58 15.11 7.48
C LYS A 510 -0.98 14.81 8.86
N ARG A 511 -0.01 13.87 8.93
CA ARG A 511 0.38 13.20 10.17
C ARG A 511 1.72 13.63 10.75
N TRP A 512 2.61 14.24 9.96
CA TRP A 512 3.93 14.65 10.40
C TRP A 512 3.96 16.15 10.78
N TRP A 513 4.97 16.60 11.54
CA TRP A 513 5.08 17.97 12.06
C TRP A 513 6.52 18.45 12.16
N MET A 514 6.71 19.74 12.47
CA MET A 514 8.04 20.30 12.77
C MET A 514 8.51 19.82 14.15
N ALA A 515 9.75 19.30 14.24
CA ALA A 515 10.34 18.73 15.44
C ALA A 515 10.55 19.75 16.59
#